data_a2e6557bc2d3687f7e64898123f736c7
#
_entry.id   a2e6557bc2d3687f7e64898123f736c7
#
_cell.length_a   1.000
_cell.length_b   1.000
_cell.length_c   1.000
_cell.angle_alpha   90.00
_cell.angle_beta   90.00
_cell.angle_gamma   90.00
#
_symmetry.space_group_name_H-M   'P 1'
#
loop_
_entity.id
_entity.type
_entity.pdbx_description
1 polymer ?
#
loop_
_entity_poly.entity_id
_entity_poly.type
_entity_poly.pdbx_seq_one_letter_code
_entity_poly.pdbx_strand_id
1 'polypeptide(L)'
;MKNNLIQTEMDVNNKKIKVIRINDVDYISLTDLAKYSNPENPANVIIHWMSNKGTFDYIGLWEQLNNENFNFTEFSEIKNKEVGYASFTLSPKRWIQRTNAIGIYSKGGKYSIGTFAHPDIAFEFASWISPEFKLYLIKEFERLKRNETYQEKIEWHANRILSKLNYIIHTDAIKKYIVPPLTEEQIKFVYASEADVLNVALFGMTAKEWREQNPHLAKNGNMRDYTDLLHLVILRV
;
A
#
# COMPACT_ATOMS: atom_id res chain seq x y z
N MET A 1 20.06 3.12 -25.96
CA MET A 1 18.83 3.91 -25.72
C MET A 1 19.19 5.05 -24.76
N LYS A 2 18.89 6.30 -25.13
CA LYS A 2 19.05 7.45 -24.20
C LYS A 2 17.92 7.32 -23.18
N ASN A 3 18.21 6.90 -21.95
CA ASN A 3 17.26 7.02 -20.87
C ASN A 3 16.95 8.50 -20.68
N ASN A 4 15.77 8.93 -21.08
CA ASN A 4 15.26 10.26 -20.74
C ASN A 4 15.00 10.25 -19.23
N LEU A 5 15.98 10.71 -18.46
CA LEU A 5 15.82 10.99 -17.03
C LEU A 5 14.86 12.18 -16.91
N ILE A 6 13.62 11.90 -16.54
CA ILE A 6 12.65 12.95 -16.18
C ILE A 6 13.00 13.38 -14.77
N GLN A 7 13.38 14.64 -14.60
CA GLN A 7 13.68 15.22 -13.29
C GLN A 7 12.52 16.13 -12.88
N THR A 8 12.01 15.91 -11.68
CA THR A 8 11.01 16.75 -11.01
C THR A 8 11.55 17.20 -9.65
N GLU A 9 10.86 18.13 -9.00
CA GLU A 9 11.19 18.60 -7.66
C GLU A 9 9.95 18.46 -6.77
N MET A 10 10.17 17.99 -5.53
CA MET A 10 9.16 18.01 -4.48
C MET A 10 9.55 19.02 -3.40
N ASP A 11 8.59 19.72 -2.85
CA ASP A 11 8.83 20.65 -1.75
C ASP A 11 8.60 19.93 -0.40
N VAL A 12 9.61 19.95 0.45
CA VAL A 12 9.55 19.40 1.80
C VAL A 12 10.02 20.48 2.77
N ASN A 13 9.11 21.04 3.55
CA ASN A 13 9.41 22.12 4.51
C ASN A 13 10.18 23.29 3.88
N ASN A 14 9.69 23.82 2.75
CA ASN A 14 10.29 24.91 1.96
C ASN A 14 11.67 24.59 1.38
N LYS A 15 12.00 23.33 1.23
CA LYS A 15 13.23 22.88 0.57
C LYS A 15 12.92 21.97 -0.59
N LYS A 16 13.58 22.22 -1.71
CA LYS A 16 13.41 21.47 -2.94
C LYS A 16 14.26 20.20 -2.93
N ILE A 17 13.61 19.07 -3.00
CA ILE A 17 14.21 17.74 -3.13
C ILE A 17 14.00 17.26 -4.55
N LYS A 18 15.08 16.92 -5.24
CA LYS A 18 15.01 16.38 -6.60
C LYS A 18 14.49 14.96 -6.59
N VAL A 19 13.65 14.66 -7.58
CA VAL A 19 13.15 13.32 -7.88
C VAL A 19 13.47 13.02 -9.33
N ILE A 20 13.98 11.83 -9.60
CA ILE A 20 14.20 11.33 -10.97
C ILE A 20 13.34 10.10 -11.19
N ARG A 21 12.86 9.93 -12.44
CA ARG A 21 12.11 8.72 -12.84
C ARG A 21 12.98 7.84 -13.72
N ILE A 22 13.09 6.57 -13.35
CA ILE A 22 13.84 5.53 -14.07
C ILE A 22 12.91 4.32 -14.22
N ASN A 23 12.60 3.93 -15.46
CA ASN A 23 11.71 2.79 -15.74
C ASN A 23 10.39 2.84 -14.94
N ASP A 24 9.72 4.01 -14.95
CA ASP A 24 8.47 4.30 -14.26
C ASP A 24 8.52 4.23 -12.71
N VAL A 25 9.71 4.13 -12.13
CA VAL A 25 9.93 4.20 -10.69
C VAL A 25 10.58 5.54 -10.33
N ASP A 26 10.04 6.20 -9.32
CA ASP A 26 10.58 7.45 -8.79
C ASP A 26 11.74 7.18 -7.82
N TYR A 27 12.81 7.97 -7.93
CA TYR A 27 13.97 7.93 -7.04
C TYR A 27 14.19 9.32 -6.43
N ILE A 28 14.25 9.39 -5.12
CA ILE A 28 14.39 10.62 -4.33
C ILE A 28 15.87 10.92 -4.07
N SER A 29 16.26 12.19 -4.18
CA SER A 29 17.65 12.64 -3.96
C SER A 29 18.10 12.49 -2.51
N LEU A 30 18.89 11.47 -2.20
CA LEU A 30 19.58 11.35 -0.91
C LEU A 30 20.58 12.49 -0.69
N THR A 31 21.20 13.00 -1.77
CA THR A 31 22.13 14.12 -1.70
C THR A 31 21.45 15.38 -1.18
N ASP A 32 20.23 15.69 -1.67
CA ASP A 32 19.50 16.86 -1.20
C ASP A 32 19.00 16.67 0.23
N LEU A 33 18.54 15.47 0.60
CA LEU A 33 18.20 15.12 1.98
C LEU A 33 19.43 15.26 2.92
N ALA A 34 20.59 14.74 2.52
CA ALA A 34 21.82 14.80 3.33
C ALA A 34 22.30 16.23 3.61
N LYS A 35 22.02 17.19 2.72
CA LYS A 35 22.34 18.60 2.94
C LYS A 35 21.64 19.22 4.16
N TYR A 36 20.56 18.60 4.65
CA TYR A 36 19.91 19.02 5.89
C TYR A 36 20.79 18.78 7.11
N SER A 37 21.54 17.66 7.12
CA SER A 37 22.44 17.30 8.20
C SER A 37 23.82 17.94 8.04
N ASN A 38 24.35 17.92 6.80
CA ASN A 38 25.66 18.48 6.49
C ASN A 38 25.66 19.08 5.06
N PRO A 39 25.42 20.39 4.92
CA PRO A 39 25.41 21.07 3.62
C PRO A 39 26.74 21.01 2.87
N GLU A 40 27.86 21.00 3.60
CA GLU A 40 29.20 21.04 2.99
C GLU A 40 29.65 19.66 2.49
N ASN A 41 29.25 18.59 3.17
CA ASN A 41 29.69 17.24 2.80
C ASN A 41 28.54 16.20 2.85
N PRO A 42 27.51 16.35 2.01
CA PRO A 42 26.37 15.43 1.98
C PRO A 42 26.77 13.99 1.57
N ALA A 43 27.83 13.83 0.78
CA ALA A 43 28.30 12.50 0.38
C ALA A 43 28.80 11.69 1.58
N ASN A 44 29.47 12.32 2.53
CA ASN A 44 29.95 11.64 3.73
C ASN A 44 28.82 11.21 4.65
N VAL A 45 27.73 11.99 4.74
CA VAL A 45 26.51 11.59 5.47
C VAL A 45 25.93 10.30 4.90
N ILE A 46 25.82 10.20 3.57
CA ILE A 46 25.31 9.00 2.89
C ILE A 46 26.23 7.79 3.13
N ILE A 47 27.55 7.96 3.01
CA ILE A 47 28.52 6.89 3.26
C ILE A 47 28.42 6.41 4.70
N HIS A 48 28.35 7.32 5.67
CA HIS A 48 28.22 6.97 7.09
C HIS A 48 26.93 6.18 7.37
N TRP A 49 25.80 6.63 6.82
CA TRP A 49 24.52 5.92 6.91
C TRP A 49 24.61 4.52 6.31
N MET A 50 25.14 4.38 5.09
CA MET A 50 25.28 3.08 4.42
C MET A 50 26.25 2.12 5.13
N SER A 51 27.23 2.67 5.87
CA SER A 51 28.20 1.89 6.62
C SER A 51 27.68 1.38 7.97
N ASN A 52 26.50 1.84 8.39
CA ASN A 52 25.84 1.34 9.59
C ASN A 52 25.29 -0.05 9.34
N LYS A 53 25.49 -0.98 10.30
CA LYS A 53 25.04 -2.36 10.17
C LYS A 53 23.53 -2.47 9.94
N GLY A 54 22.73 -1.69 10.67
CA GLY A 54 21.26 -1.72 10.52
C GLY A 54 20.83 -1.29 9.13
N THR A 55 21.45 -0.24 8.59
CA THR A 55 21.21 0.23 7.23
C THR A 55 21.64 -0.80 6.19
N PHE A 56 22.82 -1.38 6.36
CA PHE A 56 23.32 -2.43 5.46
C PHE A 56 22.35 -3.60 5.39
N ASP A 57 21.88 -4.09 6.53
CA ASP A 57 20.91 -5.18 6.59
C ASP A 57 19.57 -4.78 5.95
N TYR A 58 19.10 -3.55 6.16
CA TYR A 58 17.85 -3.03 5.58
C TYR A 58 17.91 -2.92 4.05
N ILE A 59 18.94 -2.26 3.50
CA ILE A 59 19.06 -2.12 2.04
C ILE A 59 19.27 -3.48 1.37
N GLY A 60 19.98 -4.40 2.03
CA GLY A 60 20.15 -5.77 1.54
C GLY A 60 18.84 -6.56 1.51
N LEU A 61 18.01 -6.43 2.54
CA LEU A 61 16.67 -7.03 2.57
C LEU A 61 15.77 -6.44 1.49
N TRP A 62 15.81 -5.11 1.31
CA TRP A 62 15.03 -4.44 0.26
C TRP A 62 15.41 -4.97 -1.13
N GLU A 63 16.70 -5.10 -1.43
CA GLU A 63 17.17 -5.64 -2.71
C GLU A 63 16.72 -7.09 -2.92
N GLN A 64 16.79 -7.95 -1.89
CA GLN A 64 16.33 -9.33 -1.99
C GLN A 64 14.86 -9.45 -2.33
N LEU A 65 14.03 -8.51 -1.86
CA LEU A 65 12.59 -8.51 -2.12
C LEU A 65 12.22 -7.94 -3.49
N ASN A 66 13.04 -7.02 -4.05
CA ASN A 66 12.66 -6.21 -5.20
C ASN A 66 13.59 -6.38 -6.42
N ASN A 67 14.70 -7.13 -6.30
CA ASN A 67 15.72 -7.24 -7.33
C ASN A 67 16.11 -8.70 -7.59
N GLU A 68 15.57 -9.30 -8.64
CA GLU A 68 15.86 -10.68 -9.05
C GLU A 68 17.35 -10.90 -9.41
N ASN A 69 18.06 -9.84 -9.82
CA ASN A 69 19.47 -9.89 -10.21
C ASN A 69 20.41 -9.48 -9.07
N PHE A 70 19.92 -9.40 -7.82
CA PHE A 70 20.74 -9.06 -6.67
C PHE A 70 21.79 -10.10 -6.38
N ASN A 71 23.06 -9.69 -6.28
CA ASN A 71 24.15 -10.58 -5.96
C ASN A 71 24.23 -10.88 -4.46
N PHE A 72 23.41 -11.86 -4.02
CA PHE A 72 23.33 -12.27 -2.62
C PHE A 72 24.65 -12.84 -2.09
N THR A 73 25.46 -13.47 -2.93
CA THR A 73 26.77 -14.00 -2.54
C THR A 73 27.70 -12.86 -2.10
N GLU A 74 27.83 -11.83 -2.91
CA GLU A 74 28.62 -10.64 -2.59
C GLU A 74 28.07 -9.91 -1.35
N PHE A 75 26.75 -9.78 -1.23
CA PHE A 75 26.12 -9.22 -0.03
C PHE A 75 26.53 -10.00 1.23
N SER A 76 26.45 -11.32 1.20
CA SER A 76 26.82 -12.19 2.32
C SER A 76 28.29 -12.10 2.64
N GLU A 77 29.15 -11.99 1.65
CA GLU A 77 30.60 -11.81 1.86
C GLU A 77 30.91 -10.48 2.54
N ILE A 78 30.31 -9.36 2.07
CA ILE A 78 30.47 -8.06 2.71
C ILE A 78 29.97 -8.11 4.15
N LYS A 79 28.80 -8.70 4.37
CA LYS A 79 28.19 -8.83 5.70
C LYS A 79 29.12 -9.56 6.68
N ASN A 80 29.67 -10.67 6.26
CA ASN A 80 30.44 -11.57 7.15
C ASN A 80 31.90 -11.12 7.32
N LYS A 81 32.49 -10.49 6.30
CA LYS A 81 33.92 -10.16 6.30
C LYS A 81 34.25 -8.71 6.61
N GLU A 82 33.29 -7.79 6.41
CA GLU A 82 33.54 -6.35 6.46
C GLU A 82 32.66 -5.61 7.46
N VAL A 83 31.36 -5.92 7.50
CA VAL A 83 30.39 -5.24 8.37
C VAL A 83 30.68 -5.53 9.85
N GLY A 84 30.82 -4.45 10.64
CA GLY A 84 31.13 -4.54 12.07
C GLY A 84 32.58 -4.19 12.42
N TYR A 85 33.48 -4.12 11.43
CA TYR A 85 34.81 -3.55 11.66
C TYR A 85 34.75 -2.03 11.69
N ALA A 86 35.54 -1.40 12.55
CA ALA A 86 35.59 0.07 12.67
C ALA A 86 36.04 0.77 11.38
N SER A 87 36.76 0.07 10.50
CA SER A 87 37.22 0.58 9.20
C SER A 87 36.19 0.38 8.07
N PHE A 88 35.05 -0.27 8.33
CA PHE A 88 34.07 -0.52 7.28
C PHE A 88 33.46 0.77 6.76
N THR A 89 33.57 0.94 5.46
CA THR A 89 32.93 2.06 4.73
C THR A 89 32.28 1.54 3.46
N LEU A 90 31.02 1.98 3.24
CA LEU A 90 30.25 1.58 2.07
C LEU A 90 29.75 2.81 1.32
N SER A 91 30.30 3.01 0.12
CA SER A 91 29.80 4.05 -0.77
C SER A 91 28.68 3.52 -1.68
N PRO A 92 27.76 4.39 -2.15
CA PRO A 92 26.73 4.00 -3.12
C PRO A 92 27.29 3.29 -4.36
N LYS A 93 28.38 3.82 -4.91
CA LYS A 93 29.03 3.23 -6.08
C LYS A 93 29.55 1.81 -5.80
N ARG A 94 30.21 1.60 -4.66
CA ARG A 94 30.71 0.28 -4.27
C ARG A 94 29.59 -0.73 -4.07
N TRP A 95 28.49 -0.30 -3.43
CA TRP A 95 27.28 -1.09 -3.23
C TRP A 95 26.71 -1.57 -4.57
N ILE A 96 26.43 -0.64 -5.49
CA ILE A 96 25.85 -0.94 -6.80
C ILE A 96 26.75 -1.89 -7.60
N GLN A 97 28.07 -1.63 -7.61
CA GLN A 97 29.00 -2.42 -8.42
C GLN A 97 29.19 -3.84 -7.92
N ARG A 98 29.17 -4.05 -6.59
CA ARG A 98 29.36 -5.38 -6.01
C ARG A 98 28.10 -6.23 -6.01
N THR A 99 26.97 -5.61 -5.74
CA THR A 99 25.73 -6.36 -5.47
C THR A 99 24.70 -6.30 -6.58
N ASN A 100 24.97 -5.58 -7.68
CA ASN A 100 23.98 -5.28 -8.75
C ASN A 100 22.71 -4.61 -8.22
N ALA A 101 22.85 -3.79 -7.16
CA ALA A 101 21.76 -3.12 -6.50
C ALA A 101 21.02 -2.16 -7.45
N ILE A 102 19.67 -2.11 -7.31
CA ILE A 102 18.80 -1.21 -8.06
C ILE A 102 18.12 -0.17 -7.17
N GLY A 103 18.00 -0.40 -5.86
CA GLY A 103 17.31 0.50 -4.93
C GLY A 103 18.01 1.83 -4.71
N ILE A 104 19.32 1.89 -5.03
CA ILE A 104 20.12 3.13 -4.98
C ILE A 104 20.68 3.40 -6.37
N TYR A 105 20.55 4.65 -6.83
CA TYR A 105 21.13 5.12 -8.10
C TYR A 105 22.18 6.19 -7.82
N SER A 106 23.37 5.99 -8.36
CA SER A 106 24.47 6.97 -8.25
C SER A 106 25.32 6.94 -9.51
N LYS A 107 25.39 8.07 -10.20
CA LYS A 107 26.22 8.26 -11.39
C LYS A 107 27.41 9.14 -11.04
N GLY A 108 28.59 8.58 -11.02
CA GLY A 108 29.82 9.30 -10.78
C GLY A 108 30.30 10.09 -12.01
N GLY A 109 31.25 11.03 -11.80
CA GLY A 109 31.92 11.80 -12.83
C GLY A 109 31.58 13.30 -12.78
N LYS A 110 32.17 14.07 -13.74
CA LYS A 110 32.06 15.52 -13.80
C LYS A 110 30.62 16.07 -13.88
N TYR A 111 29.69 15.23 -14.33
CA TYR A 111 28.25 15.55 -14.45
C TYR A 111 27.42 14.72 -13.46
N SER A 112 27.97 14.46 -12.27
CA SER A 112 27.23 13.75 -11.23
C SER A 112 25.99 14.54 -10.82
N ILE A 113 24.82 13.90 -10.92
CA ILE A 113 23.54 14.47 -10.46
C ILE A 113 23.28 14.22 -8.97
N GLY A 114 24.16 13.46 -8.32
CA GLY A 114 24.03 13.05 -6.92
C GLY A 114 23.67 11.57 -6.75
N THR A 115 23.30 11.22 -5.53
CA THR A 115 22.80 9.88 -5.17
C THR A 115 21.32 9.95 -4.92
N PHE A 116 20.60 9.02 -5.49
CA PHE A 116 19.14 8.88 -5.40
C PHE A 116 18.79 7.48 -4.90
N ALA A 117 17.63 7.31 -4.29
CA ALA A 117 17.15 6.02 -3.83
C ALA A 117 15.64 5.85 -4.07
N HIS A 118 15.22 4.60 -4.17
CA HIS A 118 13.80 4.24 -4.12
C HIS A 118 13.13 4.87 -2.90
N PRO A 119 11.84 5.27 -2.96
CA PRO A 119 11.15 5.93 -1.86
C PRO A 119 11.31 5.24 -0.51
N ASP A 120 11.18 3.91 -0.45
CA ASP A 120 11.33 3.14 0.80
C ASP A 120 12.71 3.38 1.45
N ILE A 121 13.77 3.33 0.64
CA ILE A 121 15.15 3.54 1.10
C ILE A 121 15.39 5.00 1.46
N ALA A 122 14.80 5.94 0.70
CA ALA A 122 14.91 7.37 0.97
C ALA A 122 14.19 7.77 2.26
N PHE A 123 13.04 7.17 2.57
CA PHE A 123 12.32 7.40 3.83
C PHE A 123 13.07 6.85 5.04
N GLU A 124 13.71 5.69 4.91
CA GLU A 124 14.58 5.16 5.95
C GLU A 124 15.76 6.11 6.21
N PHE A 125 16.43 6.57 5.13
CA PHE A 125 17.51 7.55 5.24
C PHE A 125 17.07 8.86 5.91
N ALA A 126 15.92 9.42 5.50
CA ALA A 126 15.36 10.63 6.10
C ALA A 126 15.03 10.43 7.59
N SER A 127 14.53 9.25 7.96
CA SER A 127 14.24 8.87 9.34
C SER A 127 15.52 8.73 10.18
N TRP A 128 16.61 8.31 9.58
CA TRP A 128 17.92 8.24 10.23
C TRP A 128 18.55 9.63 10.44
N ILE A 129 18.38 10.55 9.47
CA ILE A 129 18.88 11.93 9.58
C ILE A 129 18.11 12.74 10.62
N SER A 130 16.78 12.60 10.67
CA SER A 130 15.88 13.43 11.48
C SER A 130 14.95 12.56 12.31
N PRO A 131 15.16 12.50 13.64
CA PRO A 131 14.23 11.87 14.57
C PRO A 131 12.82 12.48 14.53
N GLU A 132 12.71 13.79 14.26
CA GLU A 132 11.44 14.49 14.10
C GLU A 132 10.68 13.97 12.88
N PHE A 133 11.37 13.79 11.75
CA PHE A 133 10.78 13.21 10.54
C PHE A 133 10.32 11.76 10.78
N LYS A 134 11.12 10.97 11.48
CA LYS A 134 10.73 9.61 11.88
C LYS A 134 9.45 9.60 12.72
N LEU A 135 9.37 10.50 13.71
CA LEU A 135 8.18 10.62 14.55
C LEU A 135 6.96 11.06 13.72
N TYR A 136 7.14 12.00 12.80
CA TYR A 136 6.09 12.44 11.87
C TYR A 136 5.55 11.26 11.03
N LEU A 137 6.43 10.45 10.43
CA LEU A 137 6.03 9.27 9.63
C LEU A 137 5.22 8.27 10.46
N ILE A 138 5.63 8.01 11.70
CA ILE A 138 4.90 7.11 12.61
C ILE A 138 3.50 7.67 12.89
N LYS A 139 3.40 8.96 13.20
CA LYS A 139 2.11 9.61 13.49
C LYS A 139 1.18 9.66 12.28
N GLU A 140 1.74 9.86 11.09
CA GLU A 140 0.99 9.87 9.85
C GLU A 140 0.47 8.46 9.50
N PHE A 141 1.29 7.43 9.70
CA PHE A 141 0.86 6.04 9.57
C PHE A 141 -0.30 5.70 10.52
N GLU A 142 -0.18 6.09 11.81
CA GLU A 142 -1.25 5.89 12.79
C GLU A 142 -2.55 6.62 12.38
N ARG A 143 -2.42 7.83 11.80
CA ARG A 143 -3.56 8.61 11.29
C ARG A 143 -4.25 7.92 10.11
N LEU A 144 -3.47 7.47 9.14
CA LEU A 144 -3.99 6.77 7.95
C LEU A 144 -4.67 5.47 8.35
N LYS A 145 -4.08 4.68 9.24
CA LYS A 145 -4.69 3.44 9.76
C LYS A 145 -6.01 3.67 10.46
N ARG A 146 -6.11 4.74 11.27
CA ARG A 146 -7.39 5.11 11.90
C ARG A 146 -8.44 5.52 10.87
N ASN A 147 -8.04 6.24 9.83
CA ASN A 147 -8.96 6.66 8.75
C ASN A 147 -9.44 5.47 7.93
N GLU A 148 -8.58 4.51 7.56
CA GLU A 148 -8.99 3.28 6.89
C GLU A 148 -10.07 2.54 7.71
N THR A 149 -9.80 2.28 8.99
CA THR A 149 -10.75 1.59 9.87
C THR A 149 -12.07 2.38 10.03
N TYR A 150 -12.02 3.70 9.98
CA TYR A 150 -13.22 4.55 10.06
C TYR A 150 -14.02 4.49 8.76
N GLN A 151 -13.38 4.54 7.59
CA GLN A 151 -14.02 4.40 6.29
C GLN A 151 -14.67 3.01 6.13
N GLU A 152 -13.98 1.94 6.47
CA GLU A 152 -14.53 0.59 6.47
C GLU A 152 -15.80 0.48 7.34
N LYS A 153 -15.81 1.09 8.53
CA LYS A 153 -16.98 1.13 9.40
C LYS A 153 -18.14 1.92 8.80
N ILE A 154 -17.88 3.08 8.20
CA ILE A 154 -18.92 3.91 7.54
C ILE A 154 -19.51 3.13 6.38
N GLU A 155 -18.70 2.53 5.54
CA GLU A 155 -19.15 1.76 4.38
C GLU A 155 -20.02 0.57 4.81
N TRP A 156 -19.55 -0.18 5.82
CA TRP A 156 -20.32 -1.29 6.40
C TRP A 156 -21.69 -0.83 6.96
N HIS A 157 -21.72 0.30 7.70
CA HIS A 157 -22.97 0.85 8.22
C HIS A 157 -23.90 1.32 7.10
N ALA A 158 -23.39 1.97 6.07
CA ALA A 158 -24.17 2.41 4.91
C ALA A 158 -24.78 1.21 4.18
N ASN A 159 -23.99 0.17 3.91
CA ASN A 159 -24.45 -1.06 3.28
C ASN A 159 -25.57 -1.74 4.09
N ARG A 160 -25.42 -1.80 5.40
CA ARG A 160 -26.42 -2.39 6.30
C ARG A 160 -27.74 -1.60 6.32
N ILE A 161 -27.68 -0.27 6.31
CA ILE A 161 -28.87 0.58 6.23
C ILE A 161 -29.58 0.39 4.90
N LEU A 162 -28.84 0.39 3.79
CA LEU A 162 -29.40 0.18 2.44
C LEU A 162 -30.00 -1.22 2.29
N SER A 163 -29.33 -2.25 2.78
CA SER A 163 -29.87 -3.63 2.79
C SER A 163 -31.20 -3.71 3.54
N LYS A 164 -31.31 -3.04 4.69
CA LYS A 164 -32.54 -3.00 5.48
C LYS A 164 -33.67 -2.25 4.76
N LEU A 165 -33.36 -1.12 4.13
CA LEU A 165 -34.34 -0.34 3.36
C LEU A 165 -34.83 -1.13 2.14
N ASN A 166 -33.93 -1.78 1.41
CA ASN A 166 -34.30 -2.61 0.27
C ASN A 166 -35.18 -3.79 0.71
N TYR A 167 -34.88 -4.44 1.84
CA TYR A 167 -35.73 -5.49 2.39
C TYR A 167 -37.15 -4.99 2.65
N ILE A 168 -37.34 -3.83 3.26
CA ILE A 168 -38.65 -3.24 3.54
C ILE A 168 -39.39 -2.95 2.23
N ILE A 169 -38.75 -2.29 1.26
CA ILE A 169 -39.37 -1.92 -0.02
C ILE A 169 -39.84 -3.18 -0.77
N HIS A 170 -39.00 -4.21 -0.87
CA HIS A 170 -39.35 -5.45 -1.55
C HIS A 170 -40.46 -6.20 -0.81
N THR A 171 -40.41 -6.27 0.51
CA THR A 171 -41.43 -6.92 1.32
C THR A 171 -42.79 -6.23 1.15
N ASP A 172 -42.80 -4.90 1.15
CA ASP A 172 -44.03 -4.12 0.95
C ASP A 172 -44.59 -4.30 -0.48
N ALA A 173 -43.72 -4.33 -1.50
CA ALA A 173 -44.11 -4.60 -2.88
C ALA A 173 -44.73 -5.99 -3.03
N ILE A 174 -44.08 -7.03 -2.48
CA ILE A 174 -44.61 -8.40 -2.47
C ILE A 174 -45.95 -8.46 -1.77
N LYS A 175 -46.08 -7.83 -0.59
CA LYS A 175 -47.33 -7.78 0.18
C LYS A 175 -48.46 -7.11 -0.59
N LYS A 176 -48.17 -6.05 -1.32
CA LYS A 176 -49.16 -5.27 -2.03
C LYS A 176 -49.60 -5.90 -3.36
N TYR A 177 -48.66 -6.51 -4.11
CA TYR A 177 -48.92 -6.90 -5.49
C TYR A 177 -48.93 -8.41 -5.73
N ILE A 178 -48.24 -9.20 -4.90
CA ILE A 178 -48.07 -10.66 -5.11
C ILE A 178 -48.92 -11.44 -4.13
N VAL A 179 -48.97 -11.04 -2.86
CA VAL A 179 -49.66 -11.79 -1.80
C VAL A 179 -51.21 -11.84 -1.95
N PRO A 180 -51.93 -10.79 -2.40
CA PRO A 180 -53.39 -10.78 -2.37
C PRO A 180 -54.09 -11.99 -3.03
N PRO A 181 -53.61 -12.57 -4.14
CA PRO A 181 -54.23 -13.75 -4.76
C PRO A 181 -53.78 -15.11 -4.16
N LEU A 182 -52.92 -15.10 -3.13
CA LEU A 182 -52.28 -16.34 -2.61
C LEU A 182 -53.00 -16.86 -1.36
N THR A 183 -52.90 -18.18 -1.15
CA THR A 183 -53.30 -18.83 0.10
C THR A 183 -52.28 -18.63 1.22
N GLU A 184 -52.69 -18.81 2.48
CA GLU A 184 -51.77 -18.68 3.64
C GLU A 184 -50.52 -19.62 3.56
N GLU A 185 -50.68 -20.81 2.98
CA GLU A 185 -49.56 -21.71 2.80
C GLU A 185 -48.58 -21.25 1.73
N GLN A 186 -49.07 -20.67 0.64
CA GLN A 186 -48.26 -20.09 -0.43
C GLN A 186 -47.49 -18.86 0.02
N ILE A 187 -48.09 -18.04 0.86
CA ILE A 187 -47.47 -16.80 1.38
C ILE A 187 -46.17 -17.10 2.12
N LYS A 188 -46.07 -18.21 2.87
CA LYS A 188 -44.86 -18.57 3.62
C LYS A 188 -43.60 -18.72 2.74
N PHE A 189 -43.77 -19.14 1.48
CA PHE A 189 -42.67 -19.39 0.57
C PHE A 189 -42.35 -18.24 -0.38
N VAL A 190 -43.31 -17.36 -0.65
CA VAL A 190 -43.17 -16.27 -1.61
C VAL A 190 -42.07 -15.29 -1.24
N TYR A 191 -42.01 -14.85 0.00
CA TYR A 191 -40.99 -13.88 0.42
C TYR A 191 -39.56 -14.41 0.27
N ALA A 192 -39.33 -15.68 0.55
CA ALA A 192 -38.02 -16.31 0.39
C ALA A 192 -37.67 -16.49 -1.10
N SER A 193 -38.65 -16.96 -1.89
CA SER A 193 -38.48 -17.17 -3.33
C SER A 193 -38.15 -15.88 -4.09
N GLU A 194 -38.92 -14.83 -3.84
CA GLU A 194 -38.69 -13.52 -4.49
C GLU A 194 -37.35 -12.88 -4.06
N ALA A 195 -36.98 -13.04 -2.78
CA ALA A 195 -35.68 -12.59 -2.31
C ALA A 195 -34.53 -13.36 -2.98
N ASP A 196 -34.68 -14.68 -3.17
CA ASP A 196 -33.67 -15.50 -3.84
C ASP A 196 -33.58 -15.21 -5.35
N VAL A 197 -34.70 -14.93 -6.03
CA VAL A 197 -34.68 -14.47 -7.43
C VAL A 197 -33.81 -13.22 -7.59
N LEU A 198 -34.00 -12.22 -6.71
CA LEU A 198 -33.19 -11.02 -6.71
C LEU A 198 -31.71 -11.31 -6.36
N ASN A 199 -31.47 -12.18 -5.41
CA ASN A 199 -30.10 -12.54 -5.04
C ASN A 199 -29.37 -13.25 -6.19
N VAL A 200 -30.03 -14.19 -6.87
CA VAL A 200 -29.46 -14.86 -8.04
C VAL A 200 -29.23 -13.89 -9.21
N ALA A 201 -30.13 -12.99 -9.45
CA ALA A 201 -29.99 -11.99 -10.54
C ALA A 201 -28.80 -11.05 -10.31
N LEU A 202 -28.54 -10.65 -9.06
CA LEU A 202 -27.49 -9.68 -8.73
C LEU A 202 -26.16 -10.30 -8.34
N PHE A 203 -26.18 -11.45 -7.69
CA PHE A 203 -25.01 -12.06 -7.08
C PHE A 203 -24.69 -13.46 -7.64
N GLY A 204 -25.52 -13.97 -8.54
CA GLY A 204 -25.34 -15.29 -9.14
C GLY A 204 -25.62 -16.47 -8.21
N MET A 205 -26.13 -16.23 -6.99
CA MET A 205 -26.37 -17.28 -5.98
C MET A 205 -27.48 -16.92 -5.01
N THR A 206 -28.08 -17.94 -4.38
CA THR A 206 -29.08 -17.77 -3.32
C THR A 206 -28.45 -17.36 -1.98
N ALA A 207 -29.26 -16.83 -1.06
CA ALA A 207 -28.79 -16.53 0.29
C ALA A 207 -28.29 -17.77 1.06
N LYS A 208 -28.83 -18.95 0.74
CA LYS A 208 -28.39 -20.23 1.33
C LYS A 208 -27.00 -20.61 0.84
N GLU A 209 -26.80 -20.62 -0.48
CA GLU A 209 -25.49 -20.94 -1.10
C GLU A 209 -24.40 -20.00 -0.61
N TRP A 210 -24.70 -18.71 -0.49
CA TRP A 210 -23.74 -17.75 0.03
C TRP A 210 -23.32 -18.05 1.47
N ARG A 211 -24.27 -18.41 2.36
CA ARG A 211 -23.96 -18.77 3.76
C ARG A 211 -23.11 -20.02 3.86
N GLU A 212 -23.34 -20.99 3.00
CA GLU A 212 -22.55 -22.24 2.95
C GLU A 212 -21.10 -21.95 2.49
N GLN A 213 -20.92 -21.03 1.55
CA GLN A 213 -19.59 -20.62 1.07
C GLN A 213 -18.87 -19.66 2.02
N ASN A 214 -19.58 -18.88 2.83
CA ASN A 214 -19.04 -17.84 3.68
C ASN A 214 -19.44 -17.99 5.17
N PRO A 215 -19.14 -19.11 5.84
CA PRO A 215 -19.66 -19.39 7.19
C PRO A 215 -19.18 -18.39 8.26
N HIS A 216 -18.02 -17.77 8.06
CA HIS A 216 -17.49 -16.77 9.00
C HIS A 216 -18.22 -15.43 8.87
N LEU A 217 -18.51 -14.98 7.65
CA LEU A 217 -19.22 -13.73 7.38
C LEU A 217 -20.71 -13.85 7.76
N ALA A 218 -21.30 -15.02 7.52
CA ALA A 218 -22.70 -15.29 7.81
C ALA A 218 -23.07 -15.19 9.31
N LYS A 219 -22.08 -15.25 10.22
CA LYS A 219 -22.28 -15.02 11.65
C LYS A 219 -22.57 -13.56 11.99
N ASN A 220 -22.07 -12.61 11.19
CA ASN A 220 -22.09 -11.19 11.48
C ASN A 220 -23.05 -10.40 10.56
N GLY A 221 -23.53 -11.00 9.47
CA GLY A 221 -24.40 -10.34 8.49
C GLY A 221 -24.90 -11.29 7.41
N ASN A 222 -25.55 -10.72 6.42
CA ASN A 222 -26.04 -11.43 5.24
C ASN A 222 -25.29 -10.99 3.98
N MET A 223 -25.50 -11.67 2.86
CA MET A 223 -24.83 -11.42 1.58
C MET A 223 -24.88 -9.95 1.14
N ARG A 224 -25.98 -9.25 1.38
CA ARG A 224 -26.18 -7.84 0.97
C ARG A 224 -25.39 -6.86 1.83
N ASP A 225 -25.00 -7.22 3.05
CA ASP A 225 -24.19 -6.37 3.93
C ASP A 225 -22.72 -6.33 3.48
N TYR A 226 -22.29 -7.30 2.66
CA TYR A 226 -20.91 -7.45 2.16
C TYR A 226 -20.75 -7.17 0.66
N THR A 227 -21.77 -6.62 0.03
CA THR A 227 -21.72 -6.21 -1.38
C THR A 227 -21.35 -4.74 -1.52
N ASP A 228 -20.97 -4.31 -2.71
CA ASP A 228 -20.70 -2.90 -2.99
C ASP A 228 -22.00 -2.06 -3.05
N LEU A 229 -21.84 -0.77 -2.86
CA LEU A 229 -22.92 0.23 -2.87
C LEU A 229 -23.69 0.22 -4.20
N LEU A 230 -23.04 -0.05 -5.32
CA LEU A 230 -23.64 -0.02 -6.64
C LEU A 230 -24.71 -1.11 -6.78
N HIS A 231 -24.41 -2.33 -6.36
CA HIS A 231 -25.37 -3.44 -6.35
C HIS A 231 -26.57 -3.16 -5.46
N LEU A 232 -26.37 -2.53 -4.30
CA LEU A 232 -27.47 -2.15 -3.40
C LEU A 232 -28.35 -1.03 -3.96
N VAL A 233 -27.79 -0.10 -4.74
CA VAL A 233 -28.53 0.96 -5.42
C VAL A 233 -29.37 0.40 -6.56
N ILE A 234 -28.85 -0.56 -7.33
CA ILE A 234 -29.57 -1.23 -8.43
C ILE A 234 -30.81 -1.97 -7.90
N LEU A 235 -30.75 -2.55 -6.70
CA LEU A 235 -31.91 -3.16 -6.04
C LEU A 235 -33.08 -2.19 -5.79
N ARG A 236 -32.88 -0.89 -5.92
CA ARG A 236 -33.86 0.16 -5.59
C ARG A 236 -34.66 0.62 -6.81
N VAL A 237 -34.24 0.25 -8.03
CA VAL A 237 -34.89 0.60 -9.30
C VAL A 237 -35.87 -0.49 -9.68
#